data_decc470c3b5c1b598bdd3a613890e239
#
_entry.id   decc470c3b5c1b598bdd3a613890e239
#
_cell.length_a   1.000
_cell.length_b   1.000
_cell.length_c   1.000
_cell.angle_alpha   90.00
_cell.angle_beta   90.00
_cell.angle_gamma   90.00
#
_symmetry.space_group_name_H-M   'P 1'
#
loop_
_entity.id
_entity.type
_entity.pdbx_description
1 polymer ?
#
loop_
_entity_poly.entity_id
_entity_poly.type
_entity_poly.pdbx_seq_one_letter_code
_entity_poly.pdbx_strand_id
1 'polypeptide(L)' 'MVDNQSLDAVFHALSDPTRRAMLQALSEQPRTVGELAAPFAITLAGASKHIQVLERAGLIAREVQGRVHTCRLDPGPLH' A
#
# COMPACT_ATOMS: atom_id res chain seq x y z
N MET A 1 10.58 -20.77 6.42
CA MET A 1 11.78 -19.94 6.27
C MET A 1 11.42 -18.63 5.58
N VAL A 2 11.95 -17.54 6.04
CA VAL A 2 11.67 -16.24 5.44
C VAL A 2 12.51 -16.07 4.19
N ASP A 3 11.86 -15.66 3.11
CA ASP A 3 12.53 -15.35 1.85
C ASP A 3 13.21 -13.99 1.98
N ASN A 4 14.53 -13.91 1.72
CA ASN A 4 15.27 -12.67 1.80
C ASN A 4 14.72 -11.60 0.85
N GLN A 5 14.23 -12.00 -0.32
CA GLN A 5 13.62 -11.05 -1.26
C GLN A 5 12.33 -10.46 -0.71
N SER A 6 11.53 -11.27 -0.03
CA SER A 6 10.30 -10.78 0.62
C SER A 6 10.62 -9.80 1.73
N LEU A 7 11.64 -10.08 2.54
CA LEU A 7 12.07 -9.15 3.58
C LEU A 7 12.59 -7.85 3.00
N ASP A 8 13.39 -7.93 1.94
CA ASP A 8 13.93 -6.75 1.29
C ASP A 8 12.80 -5.88 0.73
N ALA A 9 11.78 -6.51 0.15
CA ALA A 9 10.63 -5.79 -0.37
C ALA A 9 9.86 -5.08 0.74
N VAL A 10 9.68 -5.73 1.90
CA VAL A 10 9.02 -5.12 3.05
C VAL A 10 9.82 -3.93 3.56
N PHE A 11 11.13 -4.09 3.76
CA PHE A 11 11.97 -2.99 4.23
C PHE A 11 12.00 -1.84 3.24
N HIS A 12 12.08 -2.15 1.96
CA HIS A 12 12.02 -1.11 0.92
C HIS A 12 10.70 -0.34 0.99
N ALA A 13 9.57 -1.07 1.10
CA ALA A 13 8.27 -0.43 1.18
C ALA A 13 8.16 0.48 2.40
N LEU A 14 8.72 0.07 3.53
CA LEU A 14 8.67 0.82 4.79
C LEU A 14 9.71 1.93 4.89
N SER A 15 10.62 2.01 3.94
CA SER A 15 11.69 3.01 3.98
C SER A 15 11.24 4.40 3.60
N ASP A 16 10.05 4.55 3.02
CA ASP A 16 9.53 5.82 2.55
C ASP A 16 8.46 6.34 3.52
N PRO A 17 8.56 7.62 3.97
CA PRO A 17 7.58 8.16 4.92
C PRO A 17 6.16 8.23 4.36
N THR A 18 6.01 8.52 3.05
CA THR A 18 4.68 8.57 2.43
C THR A 18 4.02 7.20 2.48
N ARG A 19 4.77 6.15 2.16
CA ARG A 19 4.22 4.79 2.21
C ARG A 19 3.85 4.37 3.63
N ARG A 20 4.67 4.75 4.63
CA ARG A 20 4.32 4.47 6.03
C ARG A 20 3.03 5.19 6.43
N ALA A 21 2.86 6.44 5.99
CA ALA A 21 1.64 7.20 6.28
C ALA A 21 0.42 6.59 5.59
N MET A 22 0.59 6.06 4.38
CA MET A 22 -0.49 5.35 3.69
C MET A 22 -0.92 4.11 4.47
N LEU A 23 0.04 3.33 4.97
CA LEU A 23 -0.27 2.16 5.80
C LEU A 23 -1.00 2.56 7.06
N GLN A 24 -0.59 3.67 7.69
CA GLN A 24 -1.27 4.17 8.87
C GLN A 24 -2.73 4.51 8.56
N ALA A 25 -2.98 5.18 7.44
CA ALA A 25 -4.34 5.51 7.02
C ALA A 25 -5.17 4.23 6.79
N LEU A 26 -4.57 3.22 6.17
CA LEU A 26 -5.25 1.96 5.88
C LEU A 26 -5.49 1.12 7.14
N SER A 27 -4.74 1.38 8.21
CA SER A 27 -4.98 0.69 9.49
C SER A 27 -6.31 1.13 10.10
N GLU A 28 -6.83 2.27 9.70
CA GLU A 28 -8.10 2.79 10.20
C GLU A 28 -9.28 2.25 9.40
N GLN A 29 -9.16 2.23 8.07
CA GLN A 29 -10.19 1.73 7.17
C GLN A 29 -9.64 1.62 5.76
N PRO A 30 -10.30 0.84 4.89
CA PRO A 30 -9.94 0.81 3.47
C PRO A 30 -10.09 2.20 2.83
N ARG A 31 -9.24 2.48 1.83
CA ARG A 31 -9.22 3.77 1.15
C ARG A 31 -9.06 3.57 -0.35
N THR A 32 -9.65 4.46 -1.14
CA THR A 32 -9.39 4.48 -2.57
C THR A 32 -8.00 5.09 -2.84
N VAL A 33 -7.49 4.88 -4.06
CA VAL A 33 -6.21 5.48 -4.46
C VAL A 33 -6.26 7.00 -4.32
N GLY A 34 -7.37 7.63 -4.73
CA GLY A 34 -7.54 9.08 -4.59
C GLY A 34 -7.50 9.55 -3.15
N GLU A 35 -8.15 8.80 -2.26
CA GLU A 35 -8.15 9.12 -0.84
C GLU A 35 -6.76 9.00 -0.23
N LEU A 36 -5.97 8.03 -0.70
CA LEU A 36 -4.60 7.88 -0.21
C LEU A 36 -3.68 8.97 -0.76
N ALA A 37 -3.93 9.48 -1.96
CA ALA A 37 -3.11 10.51 -2.58
C ALA A 37 -3.36 11.89 -1.98
N ALA A 38 -4.61 12.19 -1.64
CA ALA A 38 -5.05 13.54 -1.29
C ALA A 38 -4.23 14.21 -0.18
N PRO A 39 -3.93 13.54 0.97
CA PRO A 39 -3.20 14.21 2.05
C PRO A 39 -1.78 14.62 1.70
N PHE A 40 -1.19 14.05 0.64
CA PHE A 40 0.21 14.27 0.30
C PHE A 40 0.40 15.23 -0.86
N ALA A 41 -0.67 15.71 -1.46
CA ALA A 41 -0.61 16.58 -2.64
C ALA A 41 0.20 15.97 -3.77
N ILE A 42 0.11 14.66 -3.95
CA ILE A 42 0.78 13.93 -5.04
C ILE A 42 -0.23 13.56 -6.11
N THR A 43 0.28 13.28 -7.31
CA THR A 43 -0.58 12.85 -8.42
C THR A 43 -1.08 11.42 -8.17
N LEU A 44 -2.16 11.05 -8.87
CA LEU A 44 -2.65 9.67 -8.83
C LEU A 44 -1.57 8.70 -9.33
N ALA A 45 -0.79 9.10 -10.33
CA ALA A 45 0.29 8.27 -10.83
C ALA A 45 1.36 8.04 -9.76
N GLY A 46 1.71 9.09 -9.01
CA GLY A 46 2.67 8.97 -7.90
C GLY A 46 2.15 8.08 -6.79
N ALA A 47 0.87 8.26 -6.43
CA ALA A 47 0.23 7.41 -5.43
C ALA A 47 0.20 5.96 -5.88
N SER A 48 -0.12 5.70 -7.16
CA SER A 48 -0.14 4.36 -7.71
C SER A 48 1.22 3.67 -7.60
N LYS A 49 2.31 4.39 -7.82
CA LYS A 49 3.65 3.81 -7.68
C LYS A 49 3.92 3.38 -6.26
N HIS A 50 3.57 4.21 -5.28
CA HIS A 50 3.72 3.85 -3.87
C HIS A 50 2.86 2.63 -3.52
N ILE A 51 1.63 2.62 -4.01
CA ILE A 51 0.70 1.51 -3.77
C ILE A 51 1.23 0.22 -4.38
N GLN A 52 1.80 0.27 -5.59
CA GLN A 52 2.40 -0.91 -6.21
C GLN A 52 3.55 -1.47 -5.38
N VAL A 53 4.38 -0.62 -4.80
CA VAL A 53 5.47 -1.05 -3.93
C VAL A 53 4.91 -1.78 -2.71
N LEU A 54 3.87 -1.21 -2.10
CA LEU A 54 3.21 -1.83 -0.93
C LEU A 54 2.56 -3.16 -1.29
N GLU A 55 1.93 -3.26 -2.46
CA GLU A 55 1.33 -4.50 -2.93
C GLU A 55 2.37 -5.59 -3.15
N ARG A 56 3.47 -5.25 -3.81
CA ARG A 56 4.54 -6.22 -4.09
C ARG A 56 5.17 -6.74 -2.82
N ALA A 57 5.18 -5.92 -1.77
CA ALA A 57 5.69 -6.34 -0.47
C ALA A 57 4.69 -7.18 0.31
N GLY A 58 3.47 -7.35 -0.19
CA GLY A 58 2.43 -8.12 0.48
C GLY A 58 1.79 -7.41 1.66
N LEU A 59 1.96 -6.08 1.74
CA LEU A 59 1.44 -5.30 2.87
C LEU A 59 0.00 -4.83 2.66
N ILE A 60 -0.41 -4.69 1.42
CA ILE A 60 -1.78 -4.27 1.10
C ILE A 60 -2.33 -5.12 -0.03
N ALA A 61 -3.66 -5.15 -0.12
CA ALA A 61 -4.40 -5.74 -1.22
C ALA A 61 -5.20 -4.64 -1.91
N ARG A 62 -5.39 -4.76 -3.21
CA ARG A 62 -6.19 -3.83 -3.98
C ARG A 62 -7.39 -4.56 -4.57
N GLU A 63 -8.56 -3.98 -4.41
CA GLU A 63 -9.79 -4.49 -4.98
C GLU A 63 -10.26 -3.50 -6.04
N VAL A 64 -10.54 -4.01 -7.24
CA VAL A 64 -10.96 -3.18 -8.36
C VAL A 64 -12.43 -3.45 -8.67
N GLN A 65 -13.23 -2.38 -8.64
CA GLN A 65 -14.63 -2.44 -9.03
C GLN A 65 -14.88 -1.34 -10.05
N GLY A 66 -14.97 -1.72 -11.32
CA GLY A 66 -15.06 -0.75 -12.40
C GLY A 66 -13.82 0.11 -12.44
N ARG A 67 -13.99 1.43 -12.22
CA ARG A 67 -12.88 2.39 -12.20
C ARG A 67 -12.37 2.67 -10.81
N VAL A 68 -12.98 2.08 -9.79
CA VAL A 68 -12.64 2.34 -8.40
C VAL A 68 -11.66 1.29 -7.91
N HIS A 69 -10.49 1.75 -7.45
CA HIS A 69 -9.47 0.91 -6.85
C HIS A 69 -9.44 1.20 -5.35
N THR A 70 -9.82 0.22 -4.55
CA THR A 70 -9.84 0.34 -3.09
C THR A 70 -8.70 -0.49 -2.50
N CYS A 71 -7.92 0.14 -1.65
CA CYS A 71 -6.79 -0.50 -0.99
C CYS A 71 -7.15 -0.81 0.46
N ARG A 72 -6.61 -1.92 0.98
CA ARG A 72 -6.76 -2.29 2.38
C ARG A 72 -5.51 -3.03 2.83
N LEU A 73 -5.29 -3.07 4.14
CA LEU A 73 -4.20 -3.85 4.68
C LEU A 73 -4.43 -5.33 4.37
N ASP A 74 -3.38 -5.99 3.96
CA ASP A 74 -3.42 -7.43 3.70
C ASP A 74 -2.97 -8.12 4.99
N PRO A 75 -3.83 -8.99 5.61
CA PRO A 75 -3.42 -9.70 6.80
C PRO A 75 -2.29 -10.71 6.52
N GLY A 76 -2.05 -11.00 5.24
CA GLY A 76 -0.98 -11.89 4.85
C GLY A 76 -1.19 -13.32 5.33
N PRO A 77 -0.11 -14.08 5.49
CA PRO A 77 -0.22 -15.48 5.86
C PRO A 77 -0.51 -15.72 7.34
N LEU A 78 -0.71 -14.65 8.12
CA LEU A 78 -0.86 -14.79 9.56
C LEU A 78 -2.28 -15.08 10.03
N HIS A 79 -3.25 -15.02 9.13
CA HIS A 79 -4.63 -15.29 9.51
C HIS A 79 -5.05 -16.70 9.18
#